data_0e45903664e06a917d7a41969700f5c6
#
_entry.id   0e45903664e06a917d7a41969700f5c6
#
_cell.length_a   1.000
_cell.length_b   1.000
_cell.length_c   1.000
_cell.angle_alpha   90.00
_cell.angle_beta   90.00
_cell.angle_gamma   90.00
#
_symmetry.space_group_name_H-M   'P 1'
#
loop_
_entity.id
_entity.type
_entity.pdbx_description
1 polymer ?
#
loop_
_entity_poly.entity_id
_entity_poly.type
_entity_poly.pdbx_seq_one_letter_code
_entity_poly.pdbx_strand_id
1 'polypeptide(L)'
;MKKDIHIPEVTDIEMAIVLEHNDTHNTEDWNVYLINKKSTNIEMVVIVSQGFSETKTTSIFRKKLDALPANSIAKIELIQPELFALDNRFQVSFFEGNTLYDKTFLFEKNTIKEGSLRMIKGINKR
;
A
#
# COMPACT_ATOMS: atom_id res chain seq x y z
N MET A 1 -11.17 -24.82 20.77
CA MET A 1 -11.03 -24.29 20.60
C MET A 1 -10.66 -23.53 20.30
N LYS A 2 -10.43 -23.16 20.27
CA LYS A 2 -10.21 -22.41 20.08
C LYS A 2 -9.55 -21.72 20.33
N LYS A 3 -9.11 -21.44 20.24
CA LYS A 3 -8.57 -20.76 20.52
C LYS A 3 -8.25 -19.65 20.47
N ASP A 4 -8.05 -19.55 20.59
CA ASP A 4 -7.75 -18.24 21.00
C ASP A 4 -6.50 -17.77 20.42
N ILE A 5 -6.42 -17.81 19.10
CA ILE A 5 -5.32 -17.26 18.39
C ILE A 5 -5.51 -15.77 18.36
N HIS A 6 -4.60 -15.09 19.00
CA HIS A 6 -4.61 -13.67 19.04
C HIS A 6 -3.79 -13.17 17.86
N ILE A 7 -4.45 -12.67 16.86
CA ILE A 7 -3.77 -12.07 15.73
C ILE A 7 -3.67 -10.59 16.00
N PRO A 8 -2.44 -10.06 16.10
CA PRO A 8 -2.30 -8.63 16.40
C PRO A 8 -2.92 -7.79 15.30
N GLU A 9 -3.63 -6.78 15.72
CA GLU A 9 -4.19 -5.83 14.77
C GLU A 9 -3.11 -4.89 14.31
N VAL A 10 -3.07 -4.61 13.01
CA VAL A 10 -2.10 -3.69 12.45
C VAL A 10 -2.67 -2.29 12.52
N THR A 11 -1.96 -1.42 13.21
CA THR A 11 -2.33 0.00 13.31
C THR A 11 -1.18 0.83 12.78
N ASP A 12 -1.51 2.05 12.32
CA ASP A 12 -0.51 3.05 11.92
C ASP A 12 0.33 2.64 10.73
N ILE A 13 -0.13 1.66 9.96
CA ILE A 13 0.41 1.33 8.66
C ILE A 13 -0.70 1.58 7.67
N GLU A 14 -0.43 2.41 6.68
CA GLU A 14 -1.45 2.83 5.73
C GLU A 14 -0.90 2.83 4.32
N MET A 15 -1.80 2.94 3.38
CA MET A 15 -1.43 2.94 1.98
C MET A 15 -2.23 4.00 1.26
N ALA A 16 -1.60 4.69 0.32
CA ALA A 16 -2.27 5.74 -0.43
C ALA A 16 -1.89 5.63 -1.90
N ILE A 17 -2.82 6.01 -2.75
CA ILE A 17 -2.57 6.13 -4.18
C ILE A 17 -2.72 7.60 -4.51
N VAL A 18 -1.67 8.21 -5.05
CA VAL A 18 -1.57 9.65 -5.20
C VAL A 18 -1.23 10.00 -6.64
N LEU A 19 -1.93 10.98 -7.20
CA LEU A 19 -1.60 11.49 -8.52
C LEU A 19 -0.51 12.55 -8.38
N GLU A 20 0.60 12.36 -9.07
CA GLU A 20 1.75 13.25 -8.95
C GLU A 20 2.32 13.57 -10.33
N HIS A 21 2.88 14.76 -10.44
CA HIS A 21 3.55 15.15 -11.67
C HIS A 21 4.97 14.57 -11.66
N ASN A 22 5.35 13.96 -12.78
CA ASN A 22 6.67 13.41 -12.96
C ASN A 22 7.46 14.38 -13.85
N ASP A 23 8.40 15.11 -13.26
CA ASP A 23 9.16 16.11 -13.98
C ASP A 23 10.07 15.50 -15.03
N THR A 24 10.59 14.32 -14.78
CA THR A 24 11.53 13.69 -15.70
C THR A 24 10.85 13.34 -17.01
N HIS A 25 9.63 12.81 -16.94
CA HIS A 25 8.91 12.38 -18.13
C HIS A 25 7.78 13.30 -18.51
N ASN A 26 7.54 14.34 -17.71
CA ASN A 26 6.48 15.31 -17.93
C ASN A 26 5.13 14.62 -18.06
N THR A 27 4.85 13.73 -17.12
CA THR A 27 3.60 12.97 -17.08
C THR A 27 2.95 13.10 -15.73
N GLU A 28 1.67 12.75 -15.68
CA GLU A 28 0.96 12.65 -14.41
C GLU A 28 0.88 11.18 -14.06
N ASP A 29 1.49 10.81 -12.95
CA ASP A 29 1.61 9.41 -12.57
C ASP A 29 0.82 9.14 -11.29
N TRP A 30 0.14 8.00 -11.28
CA TRP A 30 -0.53 7.50 -10.08
C TRP A 30 0.46 6.60 -9.35
N ASN A 31 0.87 7.02 -8.18
CA ASN A 31 1.87 6.31 -7.39
C ASN A 31 1.28 5.74 -6.13
N VAL A 32 1.69 4.52 -5.80
CA VAL A 32 1.24 3.83 -4.59
C VAL A 32 2.31 3.98 -3.53
N TYR A 33 1.90 4.43 -2.35
CA TYR A 33 2.81 4.63 -1.23
C TYR A 33 2.41 3.77 -0.05
N LEU A 34 3.41 3.23 0.63
CA LEU A 34 3.22 2.58 1.91
C LEU A 34 3.70 3.56 2.98
N ILE A 35 2.88 3.73 4.00
CA ILE A 35 3.09 4.78 5.00
C ILE A 35 3.24 4.13 6.36
N ASN A 36 4.38 4.38 6.98
CA ASN A 36 4.63 3.93 8.34
C ASN A 36 4.48 5.12 9.28
N LYS A 37 3.37 5.18 9.99
CA LYS A 37 3.09 6.24 10.95
C LYS A 37 3.50 5.86 12.37
N LYS A 38 4.07 4.67 12.52
CA LYS A 38 4.51 4.21 13.82
C LYS A 38 5.74 4.96 14.26
N SER A 39 5.99 4.96 15.55
CA SER A 39 7.21 5.53 16.11
C SER A 39 8.36 4.53 16.05
N THR A 40 8.14 3.37 15.45
CA THR A 40 9.17 2.34 15.33
C THR A 40 9.37 1.98 13.87
N ASN A 41 10.54 1.45 13.56
CA ASN A 41 10.83 0.93 12.22
C ASN A 41 10.12 -0.39 12.00
N ILE A 42 9.75 -0.67 10.76
CA ILE A 42 9.31 -2.01 10.38
C ILE A 42 10.31 -2.57 9.40
N GLU A 43 10.44 -3.88 9.38
CA GLU A 43 11.50 -4.53 8.63
C GLU A 43 10.99 -5.70 7.82
N MET A 44 11.77 -6.09 6.83
CA MET A 44 11.44 -7.21 5.96
C MET A 44 10.03 -7.08 5.41
N VAL A 45 9.77 -5.93 4.81
CA VAL A 45 8.43 -5.60 4.32
C VAL A 45 8.24 -6.25 2.95
N VAL A 46 7.15 -6.99 2.80
CA VAL A 46 6.82 -7.62 1.54
C VAL A 46 5.43 -7.15 1.15
N ILE A 47 5.33 -6.57 -0.04
CA ILE A 47 4.05 -6.09 -0.57
C ILE A 47 3.74 -6.92 -1.81
N VAL A 48 2.54 -7.49 -1.83
CA VAL A 48 2.06 -8.28 -2.96
C VAL A 48 0.78 -7.64 -3.44
N SER A 49 0.73 -7.26 -4.71
CA SER A 49 -0.47 -6.62 -5.23
C SER A 49 -1.01 -7.36 -6.44
N GLN A 50 -2.30 -7.24 -6.62
CA GLN A 50 -2.99 -7.85 -7.73
C GLN A 50 -4.32 -7.16 -7.94
N GLY A 51 -4.67 -6.92 -9.22
CA GLY A 51 -5.98 -6.41 -9.56
C GLY A 51 -6.87 -7.56 -10.02
N PHE A 52 -8.15 -7.46 -9.73
CA PHE A 52 -9.06 -8.54 -10.11
C PHE A 52 -10.49 -8.03 -10.26
N SER A 53 -11.25 -8.77 -11.04
CA SER A 53 -12.68 -8.56 -11.19
C SER A 53 -13.31 -9.93 -11.33
N GLU A 54 -14.59 -9.95 -11.67
CA GLU A 54 -15.28 -11.23 -11.85
C GLU A 54 -14.69 -12.04 -13.00
N THR A 55 -14.09 -11.37 -13.98
CA THR A 55 -13.64 -12.05 -15.19
C THR A 55 -12.15 -11.92 -15.45
N LYS A 56 -11.44 -11.08 -14.68
CA LYS A 56 -10.04 -10.78 -14.97
C LYS A 56 -9.21 -10.76 -13.72
N THR A 57 -7.96 -11.16 -13.86
CA THR A 57 -6.95 -10.91 -12.83
C THR A 57 -5.69 -10.44 -13.53
N THR A 58 -4.95 -9.56 -12.84
CA THR A 58 -3.67 -9.12 -13.37
C THR A 58 -2.57 -10.05 -12.87
N SER A 59 -1.38 -9.85 -13.41
CA SER A 59 -0.20 -10.49 -12.84
C SER A 59 0.01 -10.02 -11.42
N ILE A 60 0.64 -10.85 -10.63
CA ILE A 60 0.98 -10.49 -9.26
C ILE A 60 2.24 -9.65 -9.30
N PHE A 61 2.19 -8.51 -8.62
CA PHE A 61 3.35 -7.65 -8.44
C PHE A 61 3.87 -7.83 -7.02
N ARG A 62 5.18 -7.89 -6.88
CA ARG A 62 5.78 -8.16 -5.58
C ARG A 62 6.94 -7.19 -5.35
N LYS A 63 6.95 -6.57 -4.18
CA LYS A 63 8.00 -5.63 -3.82
C LYS A 63 8.46 -5.90 -2.41
N LYS A 64 9.77 -5.83 -2.20
CA LYS A 64 10.36 -6.02 -0.89
C LYS A 64 11.10 -4.76 -0.48
N LEU A 65 10.99 -4.42 0.78
CA LEU A 65 11.79 -3.37 1.39
C LEU A 65 12.52 -3.98 2.56
N ASP A 66 13.81 -3.70 2.69
CA ASP A 66 14.55 -4.19 3.86
C ASP A 66 14.00 -3.58 5.13
N ALA A 67 13.67 -2.31 5.07
CA ALA A 67 13.14 -1.61 6.23
C ALA A 67 12.36 -0.40 5.77
N LEU A 68 11.41 0.01 6.59
CA LEU A 68 10.72 1.29 6.41
C LEU A 68 10.76 1.99 7.76
N PRO A 69 11.55 3.06 7.86
CA PRO A 69 11.74 3.71 9.15
C PRO A 69 10.47 4.30 9.73
N ALA A 70 10.53 4.62 11.01
CA ALA A 70 9.44 5.27 11.70
C ALA A 70 9.08 6.57 11.00
N ASN A 71 7.79 6.84 10.92
CA ASN A 71 7.27 8.11 10.39
C ASN A 71 7.76 8.41 8.98
N SER A 72 7.81 7.38 8.13
CA SER A 72 8.29 7.57 6.77
C SER A 72 7.36 6.90 5.78
N ILE A 73 7.56 7.24 4.50
CA ILE A 73 6.77 6.67 3.41
C ILE A 73 7.71 6.11 2.35
N ALA A 74 7.21 5.15 1.61
CA ALA A 74 7.97 4.58 0.50
C ALA A 74 7.05 4.43 -0.70
N LYS A 75 7.56 4.80 -1.87
CA LYS A 75 6.84 4.59 -3.11
C LYS A 75 6.98 3.11 -3.48
N ILE A 76 5.85 2.46 -3.73
CA ILE A 76 5.83 1.03 -3.98
C ILE A 76 5.82 0.75 -5.48
N GLU A 77 4.89 1.37 -6.19
CA GLU A 77 4.77 1.14 -7.63
C GLU A 77 3.99 2.27 -8.27
N LEU A 78 4.08 2.31 -9.59
CA LEU A 78 3.26 3.17 -10.41
C LEU A 78 2.11 2.30 -10.90
N ILE A 79 0.88 2.80 -10.80
CA ILE A 79 -0.27 2.02 -11.20
C ILE A 79 -0.92 2.69 -12.40
N GLN A 80 -1.27 1.87 -13.41
CA GLN A 80 -1.86 2.38 -14.63
C GLN A 80 -3.36 2.62 -14.44
N PRO A 81 -3.88 3.72 -15.00
CA PRO A 81 -5.30 4.06 -14.81
C PRO A 81 -6.27 2.97 -15.25
N GLU A 82 -5.90 2.16 -16.24
CA GLU A 82 -6.83 1.12 -16.68
C GLU A 82 -7.05 0.07 -15.60
N LEU A 83 -6.19 0.00 -14.60
CA LEU A 83 -6.38 -0.92 -13.49
C LEU A 83 -7.43 -0.41 -12.50
N PHE A 84 -7.83 0.85 -12.61
CA PHE A 84 -8.82 1.41 -11.69
C PHE A 84 -10.20 0.80 -11.89
N ALA A 85 -10.43 0.15 -13.01
CA ALA A 85 -11.69 -0.56 -13.23
C ALA A 85 -11.73 -1.91 -12.51
N LEU A 86 -10.65 -2.27 -11.84
CA LEU A 86 -10.54 -3.52 -11.11
C LEU A 86 -10.45 -3.23 -9.61
N ASP A 87 -10.76 -4.24 -8.82
CA ASP A 87 -10.42 -4.18 -7.40
C ASP A 87 -8.93 -4.43 -7.30
N ASN A 88 -8.23 -3.58 -6.56
CA ASN A 88 -6.79 -3.69 -6.41
C ASN A 88 -6.47 -4.02 -4.97
N ARG A 89 -5.88 -5.19 -4.75
CA ARG A 89 -5.55 -5.68 -3.43
C ARG A 89 -4.06 -5.61 -3.20
N PHE A 90 -3.69 -5.08 -2.04
CA PHE A 90 -2.29 -5.02 -1.61
C PHE A 90 -2.19 -5.75 -0.29
N GLN A 91 -1.42 -6.81 -0.26
CA GLN A 91 -1.16 -7.55 0.95
C GLN A 91 0.23 -7.20 1.45
N VAL A 92 0.31 -6.72 2.67
CA VAL A 92 1.56 -6.22 3.24
C VAL A 92 1.88 -7.05 4.46
N SER A 93 3.07 -7.65 4.48
CA SER A 93 3.56 -8.31 5.69
C SER A 93 4.88 -7.68 6.09
N PHE A 94 5.14 -7.65 7.36
CA PHE A 94 6.35 -7.02 7.88
C PHE A 94 6.61 -7.50 9.29
N PHE A 95 7.84 -7.29 9.73
CA PHE A 95 8.21 -7.53 11.12
C PHE A 95 8.37 -6.23 11.85
N GLU A 96 7.84 -6.20 13.07
CA GLU A 96 8.17 -5.15 14.01
C GLU A 96 8.78 -5.87 15.20
N GLY A 97 10.08 -5.68 15.41
CA GLY A 97 10.79 -6.52 16.35
C GLY A 97 10.76 -7.96 15.89
N ASN A 98 10.31 -8.84 16.75
CA ASN A 98 10.24 -10.27 16.43
C ASN A 98 8.84 -10.71 16.03
N THR A 99 7.91 -9.77 15.87
CA THR A 99 6.52 -10.10 15.59
C THR A 99 6.22 -9.86 14.13
N LEU A 100 5.62 -10.84 13.49
CA LEU A 100 5.19 -10.73 12.10
C LEU A 100 3.76 -10.21 12.06
N TYR A 101 3.54 -9.21 11.22
CA TYR A 101 2.23 -8.62 11.00
C TYR A 101 1.85 -8.75 9.54
N ASP A 102 0.56 -8.75 9.29
CA ASP A 102 0.04 -8.88 7.95
C ASP A 102 -1.23 -8.04 7.84
N LYS A 103 -1.33 -7.28 6.77
CA LYS A 103 -2.52 -6.45 6.56
C LYS A 103 -2.82 -6.38 5.07
N THR A 104 -4.10 -6.47 4.74
CA THR A 104 -4.55 -6.36 3.36
C THR A 104 -5.28 -5.04 3.17
N PHE A 105 -4.91 -4.32 2.11
CA PHE A 105 -5.57 -3.09 1.71
C PHE A 105 -6.29 -3.36 0.42
N LEU A 106 -7.54 -2.92 0.34
CA LEU A 106 -8.34 -3.10 -0.86
C LEU A 106 -8.79 -1.75 -1.37
N PHE A 107 -8.45 -1.46 -2.61
CA PHE A 107 -8.95 -0.28 -3.30
C PHE A 107 -9.98 -0.78 -4.30
N GLU A 108 -11.23 -0.57 -4.00
CA GLU A 108 -12.31 -1.12 -4.79
C GLU A 108 -12.39 -0.44 -6.15
N LYS A 109 -12.90 -1.17 -7.13
CA LYS A 109 -12.98 -0.67 -8.49
C LYS A 109 -13.71 0.65 -8.52
N ASN A 110 -13.24 1.52 -9.40
CA ASN A 110 -13.87 2.81 -9.68
C ASN A 110 -13.87 3.78 -8.49
N THR A 111 -13.04 3.52 -7.46
CA THR A 111 -12.95 4.44 -6.35
C THR A 111 -11.70 5.31 -6.40
N ILE A 112 -10.74 4.96 -7.25
CA ILE A 112 -9.51 5.74 -7.38
C ILE A 112 -9.77 6.78 -8.46
N LYS A 113 -9.90 8.04 -8.05
CA LYS A 113 -10.18 9.13 -8.97
C LYS A 113 -9.47 10.36 -8.50
N GLU A 114 -9.10 11.18 -9.48
CA GLU A 114 -8.57 12.50 -9.17
C GLU A 114 -9.66 13.26 -8.42
N GLY A 115 -9.27 13.93 -7.38
CA GLY A 115 -10.19 14.72 -6.59
C GLY A 115 -10.92 13.95 -5.51
N SER A 116 -10.94 12.64 -5.58
CA SER A 116 -11.53 11.83 -4.51
C SER A 116 -10.48 11.22 -3.61
N LEU A 117 -9.22 11.30 -4.01
CA LEU A 117 -8.15 10.79 -3.18
C LEU A 117 -7.92 11.70 -2.01
N ARG A 118 -7.60 11.10 -0.89
CA ARG A 118 -7.30 11.84 0.29
C ARG A 118 -5.92 11.57 0.75
N MET A 119 -5.24 12.60 1.14
CA MET A 119 -3.95 12.43 1.78
C MET A 119 -4.18 11.91 3.17
N ILE A 120 -3.30 11.05 3.60
CA ILE A 120 -3.31 10.54 4.96
C ILE A 120 -2.93 11.67 5.88
N LYS A 121 -3.76 11.91 6.87
CA LYS A 121 -3.51 13.00 7.80
C LYS A 121 -2.24 12.77 8.56
N GLY A 122 -1.49 13.83 8.74
CA GLY A 122 -0.26 13.79 9.49
C GLY A 122 0.94 13.36 8.68
N ILE A 123 0.74 13.03 7.41
CA ILE A 123 1.84 12.67 6.54
C ILE A 123 2.12 13.81 5.60
N ASN A 124 3.34 14.29 5.65
CA ASN A 124 3.81 15.30 4.74
C ASN A 124 4.62 14.63 3.69
N LYS A 125 4.00 14.47 2.55
CA LYS A 125 4.69 13.86 1.43
C LYS A 125 5.46 14.94 0.69
N ARG A 126 6.68 14.65 0.37
CA ARG A 126 7.52 15.57 -0.39
C ARG A 126 7.94 14.97 -1.68
#